data_53b709c57a81079d0862091b10f67b81
#
_entry.id   53b709c57a81079d0862091b10f67b81
#
_cell.length_a   1.000
_cell.length_b   1.000
_cell.length_c   1.000
_cell.angle_alpha   90.00
_cell.angle_beta   90.00
_cell.angle_gamma   90.00
#
_symmetry.space_group_name_H-M   'P 1'
#
loop_
_entity.id
_entity.type
_entity.pdbx_description
1 polymer ?
#
loop_
_entity_poly.entity_id
_entity_poly.type
_entity_poly.pdbx_seq_one_letter_code
_entity_poly.pdbx_strand_id
1 'polypeptide(L)'
;GDALIAAIEKLARREGRLGELLAQGAKRLAESLGHPELAMHVKGQEVPMHDPRYKRALGVGYAVSPTGADHNHNLHDTAFAKEGRALRELRFYGEDFQPLPIEDLSEAKIRMLWTKTRERGFVNSLVMCDFVPWTPEEWQEALYAATGWRLSPEEMLEVGERTLQLTRLFNLREGISPEEDRLPERFFQPFRKGNPEARLDPEAFREGVRAYRRLAGWEGGVDPERLKALGLEEFQNALA
;
A
#
# COMPACT_ATOMS: atom_id res chain seq x y z
N GLY A 1 -4.10 -31.08 6.17
CA GLY A 1 -4.74 -30.67 7.41
C GLY A 1 -3.84 -30.80 8.62
N ASP A 2 -3.58 -32.02 9.09
CA ASP A 2 -2.97 -32.29 10.41
C ASP A 2 -1.59 -31.67 10.60
N ALA A 3 -0.74 -31.72 9.58
CA ALA A 3 0.58 -31.11 9.63
C ALA A 3 0.52 -29.56 9.80
N LEU A 4 -0.49 -28.91 9.22
CA LEU A 4 -0.71 -27.47 9.38
C LEU A 4 -1.18 -27.15 10.81
N ILE A 5 -2.11 -27.93 11.34
CA ILE A 5 -2.60 -27.78 12.73
C ILE A 5 -1.44 -27.93 13.71
N ALA A 6 -0.65 -28.99 13.57
CA ALA A 6 0.51 -29.23 14.41
C ALA A 6 1.56 -28.11 14.30
N ALA A 7 1.75 -27.51 13.11
CA ALA A 7 2.63 -26.37 12.93
C ALA A 7 2.10 -25.10 13.63
N ILE A 8 0.79 -24.85 13.57
CA ILE A 8 0.12 -23.72 14.26
C ILE A 8 0.29 -23.87 15.78
N GLU A 9 0.08 -25.05 16.33
CA GLU A 9 0.27 -25.30 17.77
C GLU A 9 1.72 -25.06 18.21
N LYS A 10 2.69 -25.57 17.46
CA LYS A 10 4.11 -25.33 17.74
C LYS A 10 4.49 -23.86 17.66
N LEU A 11 3.97 -23.13 16.66
CA LEU A 11 4.16 -21.70 16.50
C LEU A 11 3.57 -20.94 17.69
N ALA A 12 2.32 -21.22 18.05
CA ALA A 12 1.63 -20.54 19.15
C ALA A 12 2.32 -20.75 20.51
N ARG A 13 2.86 -21.95 20.74
CA ARG A 13 3.58 -22.32 21.98
C ARG A 13 5.08 -22.01 21.91
N ARG A 14 5.59 -21.58 20.76
CA ARG A 14 7.05 -21.47 20.48
C ARG A 14 7.81 -22.75 20.82
N GLU A 15 7.20 -23.90 20.54
CA GLU A 15 7.68 -25.20 20.95
C GLU A 15 8.86 -25.68 20.08
N GLY A 16 10.02 -25.83 20.69
CA GLY A 16 11.26 -26.28 20.07
C GLY A 16 11.78 -25.29 19.00
N ARG A 17 12.88 -25.67 18.34
CA ARG A 17 13.53 -24.82 17.34
C ARG A 17 12.59 -24.41 16.19
N LEU A 18 11.72 -25.31 15.73
CA LEU A 18 10.81 -25.02 14.63
C LEU A 18 9.74 -24.00 15.04
N GLY A 19 9.14 -24.17 16.22
CA GLY A 19 8.14 -23.24 16.75
C GLY A 19 8.70 -21.83 16.94
N GLU A 20 9.93 -21.73 17.48
CA GLU A 20 10.63 -20.44 17.61
C GLU A 20 10.92 -19.77 16.27
N LEU A 21 11.36 -20.52 15.27
CA LEU A 21 11.61 -19.99 13.93
C LEU A 21 10.33 -19.54 13.23
N LEU A 22 9.28 -20.34 13.28
CA LEU A 22 7.98 -19.99 12.69
C LEU A 22 7.38 -18.74 13.35
N ALA A 23 7.52 -18.59 14.67
CA ALA A 23 7.02 -17.43 15.40
C ALA A 23 7.69 -16.10 15.04
N GLN A 24 8.81 -16.12 14.30
CA GLN A 24 9.51 -14.92 13.83
C GLN A 24 8.97 -14.38 12.49
N GLY A 25 8.05 -15.09 11.85
CA GLY A 25 7.49 -14.76 10.54
C GLY A 25 8.35 -15.21 9.36
N ALA A 26 7.79 -15.14 8.15
CA ALA A 26 8.38 -15.72 6.95
C ALA A 26 9.74 -15.11 6.60
N LYS A 27 9.93 -13.80 6.75
CA LYS A 27 11.18 -13.11 6.43
C LYS A 27 12.35 -13.71 7.24
N ARG A 28 12.25 -13.66 8.57
CA ARG A 28 13.31 -14.13 9.47
C ARG A 28 13.52 -15.63 9.39
N LEU A 29 12.45 -16.39 9.20
CA LEU A 29 12.54 -17.83 8.96
C LEU A 29 13.37 -18.13 7.72
N ALA A 30 13.06 -17.50 6.57
CA ALA A 30 13.76 -17.71 5.32
C ALA A 30 15.25 -17.29 5.41
N GLU A 31 15.52 -16.16 6.04
CA GLU A 31 16.89 -15.69 6.32
C GLU A 31 17.67 -16.71 7.17
N SER A 32 17.06 -17.25 8.23
CA SER A 32 17.70 -18.23 9.13
C SER A 32 17.98 -19.58 8.46
N LEU A 33 17.24 -19.90 7.37
CA LEU A 33 17.45 -21.09 6.55
C LEU A 33 18.43 -20.86 5.38
N GLY A 34 18.93 -19.63 5.22
CA GLY A 34 19.84 -19.27 4.11
C GLY A 34 19.13 -19.08 2.76
N HIS A 35 17.81 -18.92 2.75
CA HIS A 35 16.97 -18.81 1.57
C HIS A 35 16.02 -17.58 1.63
N PRO A 36 16.55 -16.34 1.80
CA PRO A 36 15.73 -15.14 1.93
C PRO A 36 14.79 -14.91 0.73
N GLU A 37 15.17 -15.39 -0.47
CA GLU A 37 14.38 -15.30 -1.71
C GLU A 37 13.06 -16.08 -1.66
N LEU A 38 12.87 -16.97 -0.70
CA LEU A 38 11.62 -17.71 -0.52
C LEU A 38 10.55 -16.90 0.22
N ALA A 39 10.95 -15.90 0.98
CA ALA A 39 10.02 -15.05 1.71
C ALA A 39 9.32 -14.06 0.78
N MET A 40 8.00 -14.16 0.69
CA MET A 40 7.18 -13.26 -0.10
C MET A 40 6.69 -12.11 0.78
N HIS A 41 7.48 -11.05 0.89
CA HIS A 41 7.17 -9.90 1.75
C HIS A 41 7.62 -8.57 1.12
N VAL A 42 7.03 -7.47 1.57
CA VAL A 42 7.52 -6.10 1.34
C VAL A 42 7.73 -5.46 2.71
N LYS A 43 8.89 -4.89 2.96
CA LYS A 43 9.27 -4.28 4.26
C LYS A 43 8.99 -5.17 5.49
N GLY A 44 9.04 -6.50 5.32
CA GLY A 44 8.75 -7.48 6.38
C GLY A 44 7.29 -7.93 6.48
N GLN A 45 6.34 -7.21 5.88
CA GLN A 45 4.94 -7.61 5.78
C GLN A 45 4.75 -8.68 4.69
N GLU A 46 4.21 -9.83 5.04
CA GLU A 46 3.92 -10.90 4.08
C GLU A 46 2.85 -10.47 3.07
N VAL A 47 3.06 -10.85 1.80
CA VAL A 47 2.12 -10.50 0.72
C VAL A 47 0.82 -11.28 0.88
N PRO A 48 -0.34 -10.60 0.93
CA PRO A 48 -1.65 -11.26 1.00
C PRO A 48 -2.02 -11.95 -0.31
N MET A 49 -3.17 -12.64 -0.34
CA MET A 49 -3.66 -13.43 -1.49
C MET A 49 -4.12 -12.58 -2.69
N HIS A 50 -3.62 -11.37 -2.84
CA HIS A 50 -3.88 -10.49 -3.99
C HIS A 50 -2.60 -10.35 -4.82
N ASP A 51 -2.48 -11.19 -5.86
CA ASP A 51 -1.25 -11.33 -6.63
C ASP A 51 -0.99 -10.09 -7.52
N PRO A 52 0.17 -9.42 -7.37
CA PRO A 52 0.56 -8.25 -8.18
C PRO A 52 0.69 -8.52 -9.67
N ARG A 53 0.83 -9.76 -10.10
CA ARG A 53 0.88 -10.12 -11.53
C ARG A 53 -0.47 -9.93 -12.23
N TYR A 54 -1.56 -9.95 -11.46
CA TYR A 54 -2.92 -9.68 -11.94
C TYR A 54 -3.41 -8.29 -11.57
N LYS A 55 -3.07 -7.80 -10.38
CA LYS A 55 -3.44 -6.47 -9.89
C LYS A 55 -2.19 -5.60 -9.86
N ARG A 56 -1.84 -5.01 -11.02
CA ARG A 56 -0.51 -4.42 -11.18
C ARG A 56 -0.32 -3.13 -10.42
N ALA A 57 -1.33 -2.27 -10.36
CA ALA A 57 -1.24 -1.04 -9.56
C ALA A 57 -1.23 -1.34 -8.06
N LEU A 58 -1.96 -2.38 -7.61
CA LEU A 58 -1.84 -2.88 -6.24
C LEU A 58 -0.40 -3.30 -5.92
N GLY A 59 0.30 -3.91 -6.88
CA GLY A 59 1.72 -4.24 -6.74
C GLY A 59 2.60 -3.02 -6.49
N VAL A 60 2.38 -1.93 -7.21
CA VAL A 60 3.05 -0.64 -6.95
C VAL A 60 2.69 -0.15 -5.55
N GLY A 61 1.40 -0.19 -5.19
CA GLY A 61 0.94 0.16 -3.84
C GLY A 61 1.64 -0.61 -2.73
N TYR A 62 1.84 -1.92 -2.88
CA TYR A 62 2.61 -2.72 -1.90
C TYR A 62 4.04 -2.22 -1.74
N ALA A 63 4.70 -1.91 -2.84
CA ALA A 63 6.08 -1.45 -2.81
C ALA A 63 6.24 -0.11 -2.07
N VAL A 64 5.36 0.85 -2.35
CA VAL A 64 5.45 2.22 -1.79
C VAL A 64 4.77 2.39 -0.44
N SER A 65 3.88 1.46 -0.05
CA SER A 65 3.17 1.53 1.23
C SER A 65 4.14 1.59 2.41
N PRO A 66 3.91 2.46 3.39
CA PRO A 66 4.75 2.53 4.58
C PRO A 66 4.68 1.27 5.44
N THR A 67 3.58 0.52 5.39
CA THR A 67 3.39 -0.74 6.13
C THR A 67 3.82 -1.97 5.32
N GLY A 68 4.26 -1.80 4.07
CA GLY A 68 4.63 -2.89 3.18
C GLY A 68 3.44 -3.48 2.43
N ALA A 69 3.35 -4.81 2.29
CA ALA A 69 2.35 -5.46 1.44
C ALA A 69 0.94 -5.46 2.05
N ASP A 70 0.42 -4.27 2.34
CA ASP A 70 -0.92 -4.07 2.87
C ASP A 70 -1.93 -3.78 1.75
N HIS A 71 -2.91 -4.68 1.55
CA HIS A 71 -3.92 -4.52 0.52
C HIS A 71 -5.04 -3.55 0.90
N ASN A 72 -5.27 -3.30 2.20
CA ASN A 72 -6.36 -2.42 2.65
C ASN A 72 -6.04 -0.94 2.44
N HIS A 73 -4.76 -0.57 2.42
CA HIS A 73 -4.31 0.79 2.14
C HIS A 73 -4.29 1.16 0.66
N ASN A 74 -4.60 0.23 -0.24
CA ASN A 74 -4.29 0.36 -1.64
C ASN A 74 -5.51 0.24 -2.57
N LEU A 75 -5.29 0.56 -3.85
CA LEU A 75 -6.25 0.38 -4.90
C LEU A 75 -6.33 -1.11 -5.30
N HIS A 76 -7.54 -1.65 -5.39
CA HIS A 76 -7.77 -2.97 -5.99
C HIS A 76 -8.17 -2.83 -7.45
N ASP A 77 -7.25 -3.09 -8.38
CA ASP A 77 -7.42 -2.90 -9.83
C ASP A 77 -8.74 -3.41 -10.39
N THR A 78 -9.22 -4.56 -9.89
CA THR A 78 -10.47 -5.18 -10.34
C THR A 78 -11.71 -4.32 -10.09
N ALA A 79 -11.70 -3.46 -9.09
CA ALA A 79 -12.81 -2.55 -8.77
C ALA A 79 -12.87 -1.34 -9.72
N PHE A 80 -11.77 -1.06 -10.43
CA PHE A 80 -11.59 0.09 -11.31
C PHE A 80 -11.46 -0.30 -12.79
N ALA A 81 -11.63 -1.60 -13.12
CA ALA A 81 -11.51 -2.09 -14.48
C ALA A 81 -12.78 -1.84 -15.34
N LYS A 82 -13.87 -1.44 -14.72
CA LYS A 82 -15.14 -1.10 -15.37
C LYS A 82 -15.89 -0.05 -14.58
N GLU A 83 -16.86 0.58 -15.22
CA GLU A 83 -17.75 1.53 -14.54
C GLU A 83 -18.43 0.87 -13.33
N GLY A 84 -18.45 1.58 -12.20
CA GLY A 84 -18.99 1.02 -10.96
C GLY A 84 -18.89 1.98 -9.76
N ARG A 85 -19.26 1.45 -8.58
CA ARG A 85 -19.27 2.22 -7.34
C ARG A 85 -17.89 2.81 -7.01
N ALA A 86 -16.84 2.02 -7.08
CA ALA A 86 -15.49 2.44 -6.72
C ALA A 86 -14.99 3.65 -7.54
N LEU A 87 -15.29 3.68 -8.87
CA LEU A 87 -14.95 4.82 -9.72
C LEU A 87 -15.77 6.06 -9.37
N ARG A 88 -17.08 5.91 -9.11
CA ARG A 88 -17.92 7.04 -8.70
C ARG A 88 -17.44 7.67 -7.40
N GLU A 89 -17.11 6.83 -6.41
CA GLU A 89 -16.56 7.30 -5.13
C GLU A 89 -15.22 8.00 -5.33
N LEU A 90 -14.35 7.50 -6.19
CA LEU A 90 -13.06 8.13 -6.45
C LEU A 90 -13.20 9.48 -7.18
N ARG A 91 -14.18 9.62 -8.08
CA ARG A 91 -14.50 10.88 -8.78
C ARG A 91 -15.00 11.98 -7.85
N PHE A 92 -15.50 11.63 -6.67
CA PHE A 92 -15.87 12.61 -5.63
C PHE A 92 -14.72 13.58 -5.31
N TYR A 93 -13.48 13.13 -5.46
CA TYR A 93 -12.28 13.94 -5.20
C TYR A 93 -11.86 14.84 -6.37
N GLY A 94 -12.73 15.04 -7.36
CA GLY A 94 -12.58 16.08 -8.39
C GLY A 94 -11.86 15.64 -9.68
N GLU A 95 -11.42 14.39 -9.80
CA GLU A 95 -10.83 13.86 -11.04
C GLU A 95 -11.81 12.96 -11.80
N ASP A 96 -11.94 13.17 -13.13
CA ASP A 96 -12.79 12.32 -14.00
C ASP A 96 -12.05 11.03 -14.39
N PHE A 97 -11.83 10.15 -13.42
CA PHE A 97 -11.21 8.86 -13.64
C PHE A 97 -12.06 7.96 -14.55
N GLN A 98 -11.43 7.38 -15.58
CA GLN A 98 -12.05 6.41 -16.48
C GLN A 98 -11.67 4.97 -16.08
N PRO A 99 -12.50 3.96 -16.44
CA PRO A 99 -12.12 2.56 -16.24
C PRO A 99 -10.80 2.23 -16.92
N LEU A 100 -9.92 1.52 -16.24
CA LEU A 100 -8.61 1.10 -16.76
C LEU A 100 -8.40 -0.39 -16.52
N PRO A 101 -7.82 -1.13 -17.48
CA PRO A 101 -7.53 -2.56 -17.33
C PRO A 101 -6.76 -2.89 -16.05
N ILE A 102 -6.89 -4.13 -15.57
CA ILE A 102 -6.18 -4.59 -14.36
C ILE A 102 -4.67 -4.66 -14.56
N GLU A 103 -4.23 -4.76 -15.81
CA GLU A 103 -2.82 -4.81 -16.22
C GLU A 103 -2.20 -3.43 -16.45
N ASP A 104 -3.02 -2.38 -16.42
CA ASP A 104 -2.57 -1.01 -16.68
C ASP A 104 -1.65 -0.50 -15.55
N LEU A 105 -0.56 0.13 -15.93
CA LEU A 105 0.38 0.87 -15.07
C LEU A 105 0.67 2.26 -15.64
N SER A 106 -0.21 2.79 -16.49
CA SER A 106 -0.11 4.17 -17.00
C SER A 106 -0.09 5.20 -15.86
N GLU A 107 0.33 6.41 -16.18
CA GLU A 107 0.28 7.53 -15.24
C GLU A 107 -1.13 7.77 -14.70
N ALA A 108 -2.16 7.60 -15.54
CA ALA A 108 -3.56 7.70 -15.11
C ALA A 108 -3.91 6.66 -14.03
N LYS A 109 -3.46 5.41 -14.18
CA LYS A 109 -3.65 4.37 -13.18
C LYS A 109 -2.90 4.68 -11.88
N ILE A 110 -1.68 5.21 -11.97
CA ILE A 110 -0.90 5.58 -10.79
C ILE A 110 -1.52 6.81 -10.08
N ARG A 111 -2.12 7.73 -10.81
CA ARG A 111 -2.92 8.82 -10.20
C ARG A 111 -4.14 8.30 -9.45
N MET A 112 -4.87 7.30 -10.02
CA MET A 112 -5.94 6.61 -9.28
C MET A 112 -5.41 5.99 -7.98
N LEU A 113 -4.27 5.29 -8.05
CA LEU A 113 -3.63 4.68 -6.88
C LEU A 113 -3.29 5.75 -5.83
N TRP A 114 -2.68 6.86 -6.24
CA TRP A 114 -2.32 7.97 -5.35
C TRP A 114 -3.55 8.57 -4.67
N THR A 115 -4.62 8.85 -5.41
CA THR A 115 -5.86 9.38 -4.84
C THR A 115 -6.47 8.37 -3.86
N LYS A 116 -6.48 7.08 -4.21
CA LYS A 116 -7.00 6.02 -3.34
C LYS A 116 -6.20 5.83 -2.05
N THR A 117 -4.88 5.93 -2.10
CA THR A 117 -4.06 5.83 -0.89
C THR A 117 -4.23 7.04 0.04
N ARG A 118 -4.42 8.25 -0.51
CA ARG A 118 -4.79 9.43 0.29
C ARG A 118 -6.17 9.27 0.93
N GLU A 119 -7.17 8.83 0.19
CA GLU A 119 -8.50 8.49 0.73
C GLU A 119 -8.38 7.50 1.89
N ARG A 120 -7.59 6.42 1.74
CA ARG A 120 -7.37 5.44 2.80
C ARG A 120 -6.68 6.04 4.02
N GLY A 121 -5.71 6.93 3.82
CA GLY A 121 -5.09 7.69 4.89
C GLY A 121 -6.11 8.53 5.67
N PHE A 122 -7.05 9.18 4.97
CA PHE A 122 -8.14 9.92 5.59
C PHE A 122 -9.07 9.00 6.42
N VAL A 123 -9.57 7.92 5.84
CA VAL A 123 -10.48 6.97 6.52
C VAL A 123 -9.85 6.37 7.76
N ASN A 124 -8.56 6.03 7.70
CA ASN A 124 -7.81 5.55 8.86
C ASN A 124 -7.66 6.62 9.95
N SER A 125 -7.53 7.89 9.56
CA SER A 125 -7.49 9.01 10.52
C SER A 125 -8.83 9.23 11.21
N LEU A 126 -9.95 8.84 10.60
CA LEU A 126 -11.27 8.79 11.23
C LEU A 126 -11.43 7.59 12.19
N VAL A 127 -10.47 6.69 12.27
CA VAL A 127 -10.56 5.42 13.01
C VAL A 127 -11.75 4.57 12.56
N MET A 128 -12.08 4.62 11.26
CA MET A 128 -13.22 3.92 10.69
C MET A 128 -12.80 2.57 10.06
N CYS A 129 -13.67 1.58 10.25
CA CYS A 129 -13.49 0.28 9.62
C CYS A 129 -13.76 0.37 8.11
N ASP A 130 -12.84 -0.19 7.30
CA ASP A 130 -12.97 -0.24 5.84
C ASP A 130 -14.16 -1.07 5.33
N PHE A 131 -14.71 -1.95 6.17
CA PHE A 131 -15.91 -2.73 5.85
C PHE A 131 -17.23 -2.01 6.09
N VAL A 132 -17.21 -0.81 6.64
CA VAL A 132 -18.39 0.04 6.70
C VAL A 132 -18.67 0.58 5.30
N PRO A 133 -19.84 0.28 4.69
CA PRO A 133 -20.10 0.60 3.29
C PRO A 133 -20.53 2.05 3.05
N TRP A 134 -19.85 2.98 3.71
CA TRP A 134 -20.12 4.40 3.55
C TRP A 134 -19.44 4.97 2.31
N THR A 135 -20.07 6.00 1.74
CA THR A 135 -19.49 6.79 0.66
C THR A 135 -18.62 7.92 1.20
N PRO A 136 -17.77 8.55 0.37
CA PRO A 136 -17.02 9.75 0.77
C PRO A 136 -17.90 10.88 1.33
N GLU A 137 -19.08 11.08 0.75
CA GLU A 137 -20.06 12.06 1.23
C GLU A 137 -20.57 11.72 2.65
N GLU A 138 -20.85 10.45 2.90
CA GLU A 138 -21.28 9.97 4.22
C GLU A 138 -20.17 10.13 5.27
N TRP A 139 -18.92 9.91 4.92
CA TRP A 139 -17.78 10.20 5.82
C TRP A 139 -17.67 11.70 6.13
N GLN A 140 -17.86 12.56 5.13
CA GLN A 140 -17.85 14.02 5.31
C GLN A 140 -18.97 14.46 6.25
N GLU A 141 -20.19 13.94 6.07
CA GLU A 141 -21.33 14.25 6.93
C GLU A 141 -21.14 13.75 8.37
N ALA A 142 -20.63 12.52 8.54
CA ALA A 142 -20.38 11.95 9.86
C ALA A 142 -19.31 12.76 10.61
N LEU A 143 -18.23 13.16 9.94
CA LEU A 143 -17.21 14.03 10.50
C LEU A 143 -17.81 15.37 10.95
N TYR A 144 -18.59 15.99 10.06
CA TYR A 144 -19.27 17.25 10.40
C TYR A 144 -20.21 17.11 11.59
N ALA A 145 -21.03 16.07 11.62
CA ALA A 145 -21.96 15.82 12.71
C ALA A 145 -21.26 15.60 14.06
N ALA A 146 -20.10 14.96 14.04
CA ALA A 146 -19.33 14.65 15.26
C ALA A 146 -18.49 15.82 15.76
N THR A 147 -17.95 16.66 14.87
CA THR A 147 -16.90 17.65 15.20
C THR A 147 -17.26 19.10 14.84
N GLY A 148 -18.23 19.29 13.96
CA GLY A 148 -18.52 20.59 13.32
C GLY A 148 -17.56 20.95 12.16
N TRP A 149 -16.59 20.09 11.82
CA TRP A 149 -15.63 20.36 10.75
C TRP A 149 -16.23 20.03 9.38
N ARG A 150 -16.23 21.01 8.49
CA ARG A 150 -16.64 20.85 7.09
C ARG A 150 -15.39 20.80 6.23
N LEU A 151 -14.95 19.60 5.86
CA LEU A 151 -13.84 19.45 4.95
C LEU A 151 -14.35 19.34 3.50
N SER A 152 -13.71 20.03 2.59
CA SER A 152 -13.86 19.78 1.14
C SER A 152 -13.27 18.41 0.76
N PRO A 153 -13.61 17.86 -0.42
CA PRO A 153 -12.95 16.66 -0.92
C PRO A 153 -11.42 16.75 -0.96
N GLU A 154 -10.87 17.91 -1.33
CA GLU A 154 -9.43 18.14 -1.36
C GLU A 154 -8.84 18.13 0.07
N GLU A 155 -9.45 18.81 1.02
CA GLU A 155 -9.00 18.82 2.42
C GLU A 155 -9.05 17.42 3.05
N MET A 156 -10.02 16.57 2.67
CA MET A 156 -10.03 15.15 3.07
C MET A 156 -8.79 14.40 2.56
N LEU A 157 -8.42 14.61 1.28
CA LEU A 157 -7.21 14.04 0.72
C LEU A 157 -5.94 14.60 1.35
N GLU A 158 -5.90 15.88 1.72
CA GLU A 158 -4.76 16.48 2.44
C GLU A 158 -4.56 15.85 3.83
N VAL A 159 -5.64 15.57 4.58
CA VAL A 159 -5.55 14.82 5.86
C VAL A 159 -4.91 13.45 5.62
N GLY A 160 -5.36 12.72 4.61
CA GLY A 160 -4.78 11.44 4.26
C GLY A 160 -3.33 11.55 3.82
N GLU A 161 -2.99 12.58 3.07
CA GLU A 161 -1.63 12.84 2.63
C GLU A 161 -0.69 13.16 3.81
N ARG A 162 -1.12 13.97 4.80
CA ARG A 162 -0.34 14.19 6.03
C ARG A 162 0.04 12.87 6.68
N THR A 163 -0.89 11.93 6.77
CA THR A 163 -0.62 10.60 7.32
C THR A 163 0.45 9.86 6.51
N LEU A 164 0.38 9.90 5.18
CA LEU A 164 1.36 9.25 4.30
C LEU A 164 2.75 9.89 4.43
N GLN A 165 2.83 11.21 4.49
CA GLN A 165 4.10 11.92 4.66
C GLN A 165 4.75 11.63 6.01
N LEU A 166 3.99 11.67 7.11
CA LEU A 166 4.48 11.37 8.44
C LEU A 166 4.98 9.92 8.56
N THR A 167 4.24 8.96 8.02
CA THR A 167 4.66 7.56 8.04
C THR A 167 5.89 7.32 7.15
N ARG A 168 6.02 8.05 6.02
CA ARG A 168 7.25 8.01 5.20
C ARG A 168 8.45 8.55 5.96
N LEU A 169 8.32 9.71 6.60
CA LEU A 169 9.38 10.31 7.44
C LEU A 169 9.78 9.38 8.58
N PHE A 170 8.80 8.80 9.28
CA PHE A 170 9.06 7.83 10.34
C PHE A 170 9.88 6.64 9.83
N ASN A 171 9.48 6.05 8.69
CA ASN A 171 10.19 4.91 8.12
C ASN A 171 11.63 5.25 7.73
N LEU A 172 11.86 6.42 7.11
CA LEU A 172 13.20 6.87 6.76
C LEU A 172 14.08 7.03 8.02
N ARG A 173 13.53 7.62 9.08
CA ARG A 173 14.23 7.74 10.37
C ARG A 173 14.57 6.38 10.98
N GLU A 174 13.69 5.40 10.88
CA GLU A 174 13.91 4.03 11.38
C GLU A 174 14.78 3.18 10.43
N GLY A 175 15.33 3.77 9.36
CA GLY A 175 16.27 3.11 8.45
C GLY A 175 15.61 2.30 7.33
N ILE A 176 14.29 2.41 7.11
CA ILE A 176 13.62 1.83 5.96
C ILE A 176 13.85 2.74 4.76
N SER A 177 14.78 2.34 3.91
CA SER A 177 15.24 3.16 2.80
C SER A 177 14.31 3.10 1.57
N PRO A 178 14.42 4.07 0.64
CA PRO A 178 13.66 4.05 -0.61
C PRO A 178 13.92 2.82 -1.49
N GLU A 179 15.06 2.14 -1.35
CA GLU A 179 15.39 0.91 -2.07
C GLU A 179 14.50 -0.26 -1.65
N GLU A 180 13.85 -0.18 -0.49
CA GLU A 180 12.87 -1.17 -0.04
C GLU A 180 11.49 -1.01 -0.70
N ASP A 181 11.28 0.03 -1.49
CA ASP A 181 10.08 0.19 -2.33
C ASP A 181 10.15 -0.76 -3.54
N ARG A 182 10.15 -2.06 -3.26
CA ARG A 182 10.30 -3.14 -4.25
C ARG A 182 9.42 -4.34 -3.92
N LEU A 183 9.16 -5.15 -4.93
CA LEU A 183 8.50 -6.44 -4.78
C LEU A 183 9.52 -7.59 -4.81
N PRO A 184 9.18 -8.75 -4.20
CA PRO A 184 9.93 -9.98 -4.40
C PRO A 184 10.11 -10.35 -5.87
N GLU A 185 11.32 -10.78 -6.25
CA GLU A 185 11.69 -11.13 -7.63
C GLU A 185 10.77 -12.17 -8.29
N ARG A 186 10.13 -13.01 -7.49
CA ARG A 186 9.18 -14.02 -7.98
C ARG A 186 8.00 -13.43 -8.75
N PHE A 187 7.57 -12.19 -8.49
CA PHE A 187 6.48 -11.56 -9.22
C PHE A 187 6.85 -11.17 -10.65
N PHE A 188 8.14 -11.06 -10.95
CA PHE A 188 8.66 -10.79 -12.29
C PHE A 188 8.93 -12.07 -13.10
N GLN A 189 8.71 -13.23 -12.49
CA GLN A 189 8.87 -14.54 -13.14
C GLN A 189 7.48 -15.08 -13.55
N PRO A 190 7.37 -15.81 -14.67
CA PRO A 190 6.13 -16.42 -15.07
C PRO A 190 5.67 -17.48 -14.06
N PHE A 191 4.37 -17.71 -13.99
CA PHE A 191 3.82 -18.82 -13.22
C PHE A 191 4.35 -20.16 -13.77
N ARG A 192 4.73 -21.06 -12.88
CA ARG A 192 5.11 -22.43 -13.26
C ARG A 192 3.92 -23.25 -13.75
N LYS A 193 2.71 -22.94 -13.24
CA LYS A 193 1.45 -23.59 -13.63
C LYS A 193 0.41 -22.49 -13.80
N GLY A 194 -0.41 -22.56 -14.86
CA GLY A 194 -1.42 -21.56 -15.17
C GLY A 194 -1.04 -20.70 -16.38
N ASN A 195 -1.29 -19.41 -16.34
CA ASN A 195 -0.96 -18.48 -17.42
C ASN A 195 0.54 -18.12 -17.39
N PRO A 196 1.38 -18.63 -18.32
CA PRO A 196 2.81 -18.32 -18.33
C PRO A 196 3.12 -16.86 -18.67
N GLU A 197 2.16 -16.13 -19.26
CA GLU A 197 2.29 -14.70 -19.58
C GLU A 197 2.01 -13.79 -18.37
N ALA A 198 1.41 -14.33 -17.29
CA ALA A 198 1.12 -13.58 -16.10
C ALA A 198 2.41 -13.32 -15.29
N ARG A 199 3.10 -12.24 -15.64
CA ARG A 199 4.25 -11.68 -14.93
C ARG A 199 4.17 -10.16 -14.93
N LEU A 200 4.78 -9.55 -13.94
CA LEU A 200 5.02 -8.11 -14.00
C LEU A 200 6.17 -7.83 -14.99
N ASP A 201 5.99 -6.82 -15.80
CA ASP A 201 7.11 -6.24 -16.52
C ASP A 201 7.97 -5.40 -15.55
N PRO A 202 9.28 -5.69 -15.42
CA PRO A 202 10.11 -5.02 -14.44
C PRO A 202 10.27 -3.51 -14.70
N GLU A 203 10.30 -3.09 -15.97
CA GLU A 203 10.47 -1.67 -16.32
C GLU A 203 9.17 -0.89 -16.10
N ALA A 204 8.05 -1.42 -16.56
CA ALA A 204 6.73 -0.82 -16.31
C ALA A 204 6.46 -0.69 -14.80
N PHE A 205 6.82 -1.69 -14.01
CA PHE A 205 6.71 -1.64 -12.56
C PHE A 205 7.58 -0.54 -11.94
N ARG A 206 8.87 -0.47 -12.33
CA ARG A 206 9.78 0.59 -11.85
C ARG A 206 9.27 1.99 -12.21
N GLU A 207 8.75 2.16 -13.43
CA GLU A 207 8.15 3.44 -13.84
C GLU A 207 6.91 3.76 -13.01
N GLY A 208 6.05 2.78 -12.72
CA GLY A 208 4.91 2.96 -11.81
C GLY A 208 5.33 3.44 -10.41
N VAL A 209 6.39 2.85 -9.85
CA VAL A 209 6.95 3.30 -8.56
C VAL A 209 7.51 4.73 -8.66
N ARG A 210 8.25 5.06 -9.74
CA ARG A 210 8.75 6.42 -9.98
C ARG A 210 7.60 7.43 -10.10
N ALA A 211 6.57 7.11 -10.88
CA ALA A 211 5.40 7.95 -11.05
C ALA A 211 4.68 8.21 -9.71
N TYR A 212 4.49 7.18 -8.88
CA TYR A 212 3.91 7.36 -7.56
C TYR A 212 4.78 8.26 -6.67
N ARG A 213 6.11 8.07 -6.67
CA ARG A 213 7.03 8.90 -5.90
C ARG A 213 7.00 10.38 -6.34
N ARG A 214 6.89 10.65 -7.65
CA ARG A 214 6.69 12.02 -8.16
C ARG A 214 5.42 12.65 -7.58
N LEU A 215 4.29 11.93 -7.67
CA LEU A 215 3.01 12.40 -7.14
C LEU A 215 3.06 12.64 -5.62
N ALA A 216 3.76 11.81 -4.89
CA ALA A 216 3.91 11.90 -3.43
C ALA A 216 4.98 12.90 -2.96
N GLY A 217 5.82 13.43 -3.88
CA GLY A 217 6.96 14.27 -3.51
C GLY A 217 8.10 13.50 -2.83
N TRP A 218 8.38 12.25 -3.28
CA TRP A 218 9.37 11.35 -2.65
C TRP A 218 10.59 11.05 -3.54
N GLU A 219 10.86 11.82 -4.59
CA GLU A 219 11.94 11.50 -5.55
C GLU A 219 13.35 11.61 -4.97
N GLY A 220 13.60 12.54 -4.08
CA GLY A 220 14.91 12.75 -3.43
C GLY A 220 14.85 12.72 -1.91
N GLY A 221 13.86 12.07 -1.36
CA GLY A 221 13.45 12.15 0.04
C GLY A 221 12.01 12.61 0.11
N VAL A 222 11.59 13.23 1.21
CA VAL A 222 10.28 13.90 1.28
C VAL A 222 10.47 15.37 0.93
N ASP A 223 9.69 15.88 -0.03
CA ASP A 223 9.78 17.25 -0.50
C ASP A 223 9.45 18.26 0.61
N PRO A 224 10.39 19.15 0.99
CA PRO A 224 10.18 20.15 2.04
C PRO A 224 9.04 21.11 1.78
N GLU A 225 8.86 21.57 0.53
CA GLU A 225 7.77 22.48 0.17
C GLU A 225 6.41 21.81 0.33
N ARG A 226 6.34 20.51 0.03
CA ARG A 226 5.13 19.73 0.25
C ARG A 226 4.82 19.53 1.75
N LEU A 227 5.84 19.29 2.57
CA LEU A 227 5.67 19.23 4.04
C LEU A 227 5.15 20.57 4.55
N LYS A 228 5.70 21.67 4.10
CA LYS A 228 5.25 23.02 4.50
C LYS A 228 3.80 23.27 4.07
N ALA A 229 3.42 22.93 2.83
CA ALA A 229 2.06 23.08 2.33
C ALA A 229 1.04 22.26 3.18
N LEU A 230 1.47 21.16 3.74
CA LEU A 230 0.66 20.29 4.61
C LEU A 230 0.75 20.66 6.10
N GLY A 231 1.51 21.71 6.48
CA GLY A 231 1.72 22.10 7.88
C GLY A 231 2.54 21.10 8.68
N LEU A 232 3.51 20.46 8.03
CA LEU A 232 4.37 19.40 8.59
C LEU A 232 5.86 19.80 8.61
N GLU A 233 6.20 21.06 8.43
CA GLU A 233 7.58 21.56 8.36
C GLU A 233 8.41 21.24 9.63
N GLU A 234 7.79 21.17 10.78
CA GLU A 234 8.47 20.83 12.05
C GLU A 234 9.05 19.40 12.03
N PHE A 235 8.46 18.50 11.24
CA PHE A 235 8.91 17.11 11.10
C PHE A 235 10.05 16.93 10.10
N GLN A 236 10.40 17.96 9.31
CA GLN A 236 11.51 17.91 8.35
C GLN A 236 12.85 17.58 9.04
N ASN A 237 13.05 18.09 10.24
CA ASN A 237 14.27 17.86 11.03
C ASN A 237 14.27 16.51 11.76
N ALA A 238 13.18 15.77 11.72
CA ALA A 238 13.10 14.45 12.37
C ALA A 238 13.96 13.38 11.65
N LEU A 239 14.55 13.73 10.50
CA LEU A 239 15.45 12.88 9.72
C LEU A 239 16.95 13.19 9.95
N ALA A 240 17.27 14.23 10.73
CA ALA A 240 18.64 14.60 11.10
C ALA A 240 19.11 13.86 12.41
#